data_e1ae42f1be6d899847db83d6cd73dde8
#
_entry.id   e1ae42f1be6d899847db83d6cd73dde8
#
_cell.length_a   1.000
_cell.length_b   1.000
_cell.length_c   1.000
_cell.angle_alpha   90.00
_cell.angle_beta   90.00
_cell.angle_gamma   90.00
#
_symmetry.space_group_name_H-M   'P 1'
#
loop_
_entity.id
_entity.type
_entity.pdbx_description
1 polymer ?
#
loop_
_entity_poly.entity_id
_entity_poly.type
_entity_poly.pdbx_seq_one_letter_code
_entity_poly.pdbx_strand_id
1 'polypeptide(L)'
;MKRRNIYIASTLVLALVLMVGFPTSAKPQVLKGFIKGVVKRLNSPAKTSAIALMGAQKMDAYAKKRIEQQRRTTVRPVTIPPSVRAKLMAEQMSKLRARPNIAVPRPNVKPVAPSRPHPRLPKTPCPKLVNAVKAAQPAKAAPAPDPKAAKEKKRKKTIETIISRFTTYAAINTQPWDSYDSTEFPITLDQEKLAELIEEELRNIGADKDLIVNRSEYQYVYATIPANCEGVPSMMFMAHMDITPECVGEDITPIVHRNYDGGDILLPAGITLSPQTPQGKHLANCVGKTIITSDGSTLLGADDKTGCTILVTLIETILNDKKLKHGDLHFVFSQNEDIGRAADRFEEEYLDGQPDIVIDVDGDDPTAFSVENFTAVGRNYIFHGKNAHPGNGFYNQYGDALTAASYFIGQLPPETHPSASKGKEGYIHCYSVSPLVDVDADDTQQEYLVKVRLRYFDAQDGDTFRQLLDEASKLTAKAFPYVMIDADPEVMQYENVAYTMYPGLCDLIIKAAEKEGVKLTPRSERGGTTAAMLAAKGQKGGPCLYSGQQAEHSIYEWTCAEDMYQMVMVARSIIETVANQ
;
A
#
# COMPACT_ATOMS: atom_id res chain seq x y z
N MET A 1 10.91 12.73 -46.07
CA MET A 1 11.50 11.75 -45.08
C MET A 1 12.69 12.32 -44.28
N LYS A 2 13.72 12.96 -44.85
CA LYS A 2 14.89 13.45 -44.08
C LYS A 2 14.58 14.49 -42.99
N ARG A 3 13.65 15.42 -43.16
CA ARG A 3 13.31 16.43 -42.14
C ARG A 3 12.54 15.86 -40.95
N ARG A 4 11.75 14.81 -41.14
CA ARG A 4 10.96 14.18 -40.06
C ARG A 4 11.84 13.36 -39.09
N ASN A 5 12.90 12.72 -39.61
CA ASN A 5 13.87 11.98 -38.79
C ASN A 5 14.79 12.89 -37.96
N ILE A 6 15.03 14.13 -38.40
CA ILE A 6 15.82 15.11 -37.65
C ILE A 6 15.02 15.61 -36.43
N TYR A 7 13.71 15.82 -36.57
CA TYR A 7 12.84 16.23 -35.47
C TYR A 7 12.71 15.14 -34.40
N ILE A 8 12.55 13.88 -34.79
CA ILE A 8 12.46 12.74 -33.84
C ILE A 8 13.79 12.55 -33.09
N ALA A 9 14.93 12.66 -33.79
CA ALA A 9 16.24 12.59 -33.17
C ALA A 9 16.49 13.75 -32.18
N SER A 10 16.03 14.95 -32.51
CA SER A 10 16.17 16.13 -31.64
C SER A 10 15.33 16.02 -30.37
N THR A 11 14.12 15.48 -30.46
CA THR A 11 13.21 15.30 -29.30
C THR A 11 13.70 14.19 -28.38
N LEU A 12 14.21 13.07 -28.91
CA LEU A 12 14.83 11.99 -28.14
C LEU A 12 16.11 12.44 -27.44
N VAL A 13 16.95 13.25 -28.09
CA VAL A 13 18.17 13.80 -27.47
C VAL A 13 17.84 14.80 -26.38
N LEU A 14 16.81 15.62 -26.55
CA LEU A 14 16.35 16.55 -25.53
C LEU A 14 15.77 15.80 -24.29
N ALA A 15 15.01 14.75 -24.52
CA ALA A 15 14.50 13.89 -23.45
C ALA A 15 15.64 13.16 -22.70
N LEU A 16 16.62 12.65 -23.40
CA LEU A 16 17.81 12.00 -22.80
C LEU A 16 18.67 12.99 -22.00
N VAL A 17 18.82 14.22 -22.45
CA VAL A 17 19.56 15.28 -21.75
C VAL A 17 18.83 15.70 -20.47
N LEU A 18 17.50 15.70 -20.48
CA LEU A 18 16.66 15.99 -19.30
C LEU A 18 16.65 14.82 -18.30
N MET A 19 16.71 13.56 -18.77
CA MET A 19 16.75 12.38 -17.87
C MET A 19 18.13 12.15 -17.22
N VAL A 20 19.23 12.51 -17.88
CA VAL A 20 20.60 12.26 -17.36
C VAL A 20 21.07 13.38 -16.44
N GLY A 21 20.28 14.43 -16.21
CA GLY A 21 20.62 15.50 -15.27
C GLY A 21 21.94 16.21 -15.57
N PHE A 22 22.21 16.51 -16.85
CA PHE A 22 23.42 17.27 -17.21
C PHE A 22 23.36 18.67 -16.55
N PRO A 23 24.39 19.06 -15.79
CA PRO A 23 24.42 20.39 -15.20
C PRO A 23 24.40 21.46 -16.28
N THR A 24 23.60 22.49 -16.08
CA THR A 24 23.42 23.63 -17.01
C THR A 24 24.73 24.38 -17.33
N SER A 25 25.81 24.07 -16.58
CA SER A 25 27.17 24.61 -16.76
C SER A 25 28.07 23.81 -17.71
N ALA A 26 27.59 22.74 -18.35
CA ALA A 26 28.39 21.93 -19.25
C ALA A 26 28.81 22.73 -20.50
N LYS A 27 30.11 22.77 -20.80
CA LYS A 27 30.64 23.50 -21.96
C LYS A 27 30.00 22.96 -23.25
N PRO A 28 29.61 23.83 -24.21
CA PRO A 28 28.94 23.46 -25.46
C PRO A 28 29.63 22.36 -26.28
N GLN A 29 30.94 22.20 -26.13
CA GLN A 29 31.73 21.18 -26.81
C GLN A 29 31.48 19.76 -26.28
N VAL A 30 31.22 19.60 -24.98
CA VAL A 30 30.92 18.30 -24.35
C VAL A 30 29.54 17.83 -24.79
N LEU A 31 28.58 18.74 -24.85
CA LEU A 31 27.21 18.46 -25.32
C LEU A 31 27.22 18.07 -26.81
N LYS A 32 27.99 18.76 -27.66
CA LYS A 32 28.17 18.39 -29.08
C LYS A 32 28.80 17.02 -29.26
N GLY A 33 29.78 16.65 -28.42
CA GLY A 33 30.41 15.33 -28.45
C GLY A 33 29.46 14.21 -28.08
N PHE A 34 28.65 14.42 -27.05
CA PHE A 34 27.63 13.48 -26.61
C PHE A 34 26.54 13.27 -27.67
N ILE A 35 25.99 14.36 -28.20
CA ILE A 35 24.97 14.32 -29.27
C ILE A 35 25.50 13.58 -30.50
N LYS A 36 26.76 13.83 -30.90
CA LYS A 36 27.39 13.16 -32.04
C LYS A 36 27.58 11.66 -31.81
N GLY A 37 27.88 11.24 -30.57
CA GLY A 37 27.98 9.85 -30.15
C GLY A 37 26.65 9.11 -30.18
N VAL A 38 25.58 9.73 -29.70
CA VAL A 38 24.22 9.17 -29.71
C VAL A 38 23.69 9.05 -31.14
N VAL A 39 23.82 10.08 -31.96
CA VAL A 39 23.41 10.05 -33.37
C VAL A 39 24.18 9.01 -34.20
N LYS A 40 25.47 8.78 -33.90
CA LYS A 40 26.27 7.73 -34.57
C LYS A 40 25.82 6.31 -34.18
N ARG A 41 25.35 6.09 -32.96
CA ARG A 41 24.77 4.80 -32.52
C ARG A 41 23.39 4.54 -33.09
N LEU A 42 22.55 5.58 -33.25
CA LEU A 42 21.20 5.48 -33.86
C LEU A 42 21.23 5.27 -35.37
N ASN A 43 22.30 5.65 -36.04
CA ASN A 43 22.46 5.46 -37.50
C ASN A 43 23.21 4.18 -37.89
N SER A 44 23.48 3.28 -36.95
CA SER A 44 24.04 1.94 -37.24
C SER A 44 22.95 1.04 -37.83
N PRO A 45 23.17 0.32 -38.97
CA PRO A 45 22.13 -0.47 -39.63
C PRO A 45 21.84 -1.82 -38.99
N ALA A 46 21.86 -1.92 -37.68
CA ALA A 46 21.44 -3.10 -36.95
C ALA A 46 19.96 -2.96 -36.57
N LYS A 47 19.11 -3.63 -37.34
CA LYS A 47 17.70 -4.04 -37.10
C LYS A 47 16.99 -3.28 -35.97
N THR A 48 16.44 -2.12 -36.26
CA THR A 48 15.39 -1.49 -35.46
C THR A 48 14.12 -2.33 -35.61
N SER A 49 13.85 -3.21 -34.64
CA SER A 49 12.61 -3.97 -34.62
C SER A 49 11.41 -3.04 -34.45
N ALA A 50 10.28 -3.40 -35.06
CA ALA A 50 9.01 -2.66 -34.99
C ALA A 50 8.58 -2.37 -33.51
N ILE A 51 9.04 -3.17 -32.58
CA ILE A 51 8.80 -3.07 -31.12
C ILE A 51 9.42 -1.78 -30.53
N ALA A 52 10.64 -1.40 -30.97
CA ALA A 52 11.25 -0.14 -30.50
C ALA A 52 10.48 1.10 -31.00
N LEU A 53 9.82 0.99 -32.15
CA LEU A 53 9.01 2.08 -32.72
C LEU A 53 7.66 2.22 -32.00
N MET A 54 7.05 1.10 -31.57
CA MET A 54 5.81 1.10 -30.78
C MET A 54 6.05 1.60 -29.35
N GLY A 55 7.17 1.23 -28.72
CA GLY A 55 7.57 1.74 -27.42
C GLY A 55 7.80 3.26 -27.42
N ALA A 56 8.48 3.79 -28.47
CA ALA A 56 8.69 5.22 -28.62
C ALA A 56 7.39 6.01 -28.86
N GLN A 57 6.41 5.42 -29.58
CA GLN A 57 5.10 6.05 -29.80
C GLN A 57 4.23 6.05 -28.53
N LYS A 58 4.27 4.97 -27.73
CA LYS A 58 3.57 4.91 -26.43
C LYS A 58 4.17 5.90 -25.43
N MET A 59 5.51 6.00 -25.37
CA MET A 59 6.20 6.99 -24.53
C MET A 59 5.89 8.45 -24.92
N ASP A 60 5.79 8.75 -26.23
CA ASP A 60 5.42 10.09 -26.71
C ASP A 60 3.95 10.44 -26.37
N ALA A 61 3.06 9.46 -26.41
CA ALA A 61 1.66 9.62 -25.99
C ALA A 61 1.55 9.85 -24.46
N TYR A 62 2.31 9.11 -23.67
CA TYR A 62 2.37 9.27 -22.21
C TYR A 62 2.96 10.63 -21.82
N ALA A 63 4.08 11.04 -22.43
CA ALA A 63 4.67 12.34 -22.19
C ALA A 63 3.73 13.50 -22.57
N LYS A 64 2.99 13.38 -23.68
CA LYS A 64 1.98 14.36 -24.09
C LYS A 64 0.81 14.43 -23.11
N LYS A 65 0.31 13.28 -22.65
CA LYS A 65 -0.78 13.20 -21.66
C LYS A 65 -0.36 13.84 -20.33
N ARG A 66 0.88 13.61 -19.88
CA ARG A 66 1.46 14.20 -18.67
C ARG A 66 1.68 15.72 -18.79
N ILE A 67 2.18 16.20 -19.94
CA ILE A 67 2.32 17.64 -20.22
C ILE A 67 0.95 18.32 -20.32
N GLU A 68 -0.03 17.66 -20.90
CA GLU A 68 -1.40 18.17 -20.99
C GLU A 68 -2.11 18.16 -19.64
N GLN A 69 -1.86 17.16 -18.81
CA GLN A 69 -2.32 17.07 -17.43
C GLN A 69 -1.67 18.15 -16.55
N GLN A 70 -0.36 18.39 -16.67
CA GLN A 70 0.32 19.50 -16.02
C GLN A 70 -0.18 20.88 -16.50
N ARG A 71 -0.57 21.02 -17.77
CA ARG A 71 -1.20 22.26 -18.28
C ARG A 71 -2.62 22.47 -17.77
N ARG A 72 -3.36 21.41 -17.47
CA ARG A 72 -4.72 21.49 -16.88
C ARG A 72 -4.68 21.77 -15.39
N THR A 73 -3.63 21.34 -14.68
CA THR A 73 -3.41 21.61 -13.24
C THR A 73 -2.81 22.99 -12.96
N THR A 74 -2.29 23.70 -13.95
CA THR A 74 -2.01 25.12 -13.84
C THR A 74 -3.31 25.95 -13.95
N VAL A 75 -4.29 25.66 -13.11
CA VAL A 75 -5.25 26.67 -12.68
C VAL A 75 -4.41 27.70 -11.91
N ARG A 76 -4.37 28.95 -12.41
CA ARG A 76 -3.70 30.04 -11.70
C ARG A 76 -4.24 30.04 -10.26
N PRO A 77 -3.41 29.89 -9.23
CA PRO A 77 -3.87 29.98 -7.86
C PRO A 77 -4.53 31.36 -7.71
N VAL A 78 -5.76 31.36 -7.25
CA VAL A 78 -6.41 32.63 -6.85
C VAL A 78 -5.72 33.01 -5.55
N THR A 79 -4.83 33.96 -5.62
CA THR A 79 -4.06 34.50 -4.49
C THR A 79 -5.01 35.25 -3.58
N ILE A 80 -5.27 34.70 -2.40
CA ILE A 80 -6.05 35.37 -1.36
C ILE A 80 -5.09 36.24 -0.54
N PRO A 81 -5.24 37.57 -0.51
CA PRO A 81 -4.36 38.43 0.23
C PRO A 81 -4.28 38.02 1.72
N PRO A 82 -3.12 38.13 2.38
CA PRO A 82 -2.93 37.71 3.77
C PRO A 82 -3.96 38.29 4.74
N SER A 83 -4.42 39.51 4.53
CA SER A 83 -5.50 40.14 5.29
C SER A 83 -6.87 39.48 5.11
N VAL A 84 -7.15 38.93 3.93
CA VAL A 84 -8.39 38.19 3.62
C VAL A 84 -8.29 36.76 4.15
N ARG A 85 -7.11 36.13 4.09
CA ARG A 85 -6.84 34.81 4.65
C ARG A 85 -6.96 34.79 6.18
N ALA A 86 -6.41 35.80 6.86
CA ALA A 86 -6.57 35.98 8.29
C ALA A 86 -8.05 36.21 8.68
N LYS A 87 -8.79 36.94 7.87
CA LYS A 87 -10.23 37.16 8.07
C LYS A 87 -11.07 35.90 7.86
N LEU A 88 -10.76 35.11 6.84
CA LEU A 88 -11.40 33.82 6.58
C LEU A 88 -11.09 32.79 7.67
N MET A 89 -9.83 32.72 8.15
CA MET A 89 -9.47 31.87 9.30
C MET A 89 -10.17 32.27 10.58
N ALA A 90 -10.24 33.58 10.88
CA ALA A 90 -10.96 34.09 12.04
C ALA A 90 -12.46 33.81 11.95
N GLU A 91 -13.04 33.86 10.74
CA GLU A 91 -14.44 33.55 10.50
C GLU A 91 -14.75 32.07 10.59
N GLN A 92 -13.86 31.20 10.10
CA GLN A 92 -13.96 29.73 10.28
C GLN A 92 -13.83 29.32 11.76
N MET A 93 -12.87 29.91 12.48
CA MET A 93 -12.71 29.66 13.92
C MET A 93 -13.91 30.18 14.73
N SER A 94 -14.52 31.28 14.32
CA SER A 94 -15.77 31.80 14.91
C SER A 94 -16.96 30.85 14.64
N LYS A 95 -17.07 30.32 13.44
CA LYS A 95 -18.13 29.33 13.07
C LYS A 95 -17.96 27.98 13.78
N LEU A 96 -16.72 27.54 14.05
CA LEU A 96 -16.43 26.35 14.87
C LEU A 96 -16.79 26.56 16.35
N ARG A 97 -16.65 27.77 16.89
CA ARG A 97 -17.03 28.11 18.27
C ARG A 97 -18.53 28.37 18.46
N ALA A 98 -19.27 28.63 17.39
CA ALA A 98 -20.68 28.99 17.41
C ALA A 98 -21.65 27.83 17.03
N ARG A 99 -21.21 26.60 17.04
CA ARG A 99 -22.14 25.46 16.86
C ARG A 99 -22.88 25.19 18.17
N PRO A 100 -24.21 25.49 18.24
CA PRO A 100 -25.03 25.00 19.34
C PRO A 100 -25.20 23.49 19.21
N ASN A 101 -25.24 22.78 20.33
CA ASN A 101 -25.63 21.38 20.42
C ASN A 101 -26.99 21.17 19.71
N ILE A 102 -26.98 20.77 18.45
CA ILE A 102 -28.19 20.37 17.75
C ILE A 102 -28.42 18.91 18.08
N ALA A 103 -29.39 18.66 18.93
CA ALA A 103 -29.96 17.34 19.14
C ALA A 103 -30.52 16.85 17.79
N VAL A 104 -29.97 15.75 17.28
CA VAL A 104 -30.44 15.11 16.06
C VAL A 104 -31.82 14.54 16.31
N PRO A 105 -32.88 14.93 15.58
CA PRO A 105 -34.20 14.32 15.71
C PRO A 105 -34.13 12.89 15.16
N ARG A 106 -34.48 11.91 15.98
CA ARG A 106 -34.67 10.52 15.53
C ARG A 106 -35.76 10.48 14.46
N PRO A 107 -35.55 9.80 13.33
CA PRO A 107 -36.60 9.61 12.35
C PRO A 107 -37.74 8.77 12.95
N ASN A 108 -38.96 9.27 12.82
CA ASN A 108 -40.19 8.67 13.26
C ASN A 108 -40.56 7.53 12.29
N VAL A 109 -40.07 6.32 12.55
CA VAL A 109 -40.45 5.13 11.78
C VAL A 109 -41.82 4.68 12.26
N LYS A 110 -42.83 4.88 11.45
CA LYS A 110 -44.18 4.28 11.65
C LYS A 110 -44.05 2.76 11.48
N PRO A 111 -44.70 1.96 12.35
CA PRO A 111 -44.71 0.50 12.21
C PRO A 111 -45.42 0.11 10.93
N VAL A 112 -44.78 -0.69 10.10
CA VAL A 112 -45.41 -1.33 8.93
C VAL A 112 -46.26 -2.47 9.44
N ALA A 113 -47.53 -2.45 9.08
CA ALA A 113 -48.51 -3.49 9.40
C ALA A 113 -48.12 -4.83 8.72
N PRO A 114 -48.40 -5.99 9.36
CA PRO A 114 -48.02 -7.29 8.82
C PRO A 114 -48.79 -7.58 7.53
N SER A 115 -48.07 -8.00 6.50
CA SER A 115 -48.60 -8.43 5.20
C SER A 115 -49.46 -9.69 5.36
N ARG A 116 -50.60 -9.71 4.67
CA ARG A 116 -51.58 -10.81 4.64
C ARG A 116 -50.97 -12.08 4.03
N PRO A 117 -51.39 -13.28 4.50
CA PRO A 117 -50.90 -14.54 3.94
C PRO A 117 -51.42 -14.78 2.53
N HIS A 118 -50.56 -15.28 1.65
CA HIS A 118 -50.91 -15.69 0.29
C HIS A 118 -51.87 -16.90 0.31
N PRO A 119 -52.83 -17.00 -0.64
CA PRO A 119 -53.78 -18.08 -0.72
C PRO A 119 -53.10 -19.39 -1.15
N ARG A 120 -53.48 -20.48 -0.47
CA ARG A 120 -53.06 -21.83 -0.79
C ARG A 120 -53.62 -22.27 -2.14
N LEU A 121 -52.79 -22.81 -3.02
CA LEU A 121 -53.18 -23.53 -4.24
C LEU A 121 -53.83 -24.89 -3.88
N PRO A 122 -54.87 -25.34 -4.62
CA PRO A 122 -55.56 -26.58 -4.32
C PRO A 122 -54.72 -27.80 -4.67
N LYS A 123 -54.78 -28.80 -3.79
CA LYS A 123 -54.18 -30.12 -3.99
C LYS A 123 -55.03 -30.92 -4.98
N THR A 124 -54.45 -31.24 -6.14
CA THR A 124 -54.99 -32.26 -7.05
C THR A 124 -54.41 -33.63 -6.67
N PRO A 125 -55.23 -34.70 -6.57
CA PRO A 125 -54.72 -36.03 -6.25
C PRO A 125 -54.06 -36.68 -7.47
N CYS A 126 -52.88 -37.24 -7.26
CA CYS A 126 -52.16 -38.03 -8.26
C CYS A 126 -52.73 -39.45 -8.34
N PRO A 127 -52.91 -40.06 -9.53
CA PRO A 127 -53.46 -41.42 -9.67
C PRO A 127 -52.47 -42.48 -9.19
N LYS A 128 -53.01 -43.48 -8.51
CA LYS A 128 -52.32 -44.72 -8.09
C LYS A 128 -51.77 -45.49 -9.30
N LEU A 129 -50.46 -45.70 -9.37
CA LEU A 129 -49.85 -46.74 -10.17
C LEU A 129 -49.48 -47.91 -9.23
N VAL A 130 -50.13 -49.00 -9.44
CA VAL A 130 -49.95 -50.24 -8.70
C VAL A 130 -48.95 -51.11 -9.49
N ASN A 131 -48.00 -51.71 -8.75
CA ASN A 131 -47.21 -52.91 -9.00
C ASN A 131 -46.17 -52.97 -10.11
N ALA A 132 -44.91 -52.98 -9.65
CA ALA A 132 -43.94 -54.02 -9.98
C ALA A 132 -42.78 -53.99 -8.96
N VAL A 133 -42.96 -54.77 -7.88
CA VAL A 133 -41.82 -55.07 -6.97
C VAL A 133 -40.99 -56.16 -7.64
N LYS A 134 -39.88 -55.76 -8.31
CA LYS A 134 -38.71 -56.64 -8.52
C LYS A 134 -37.72 -56.30 -7.41
N ALA A 135 -37.47 -57.29 -6.56
CA ALA A 135 -36.44 -57.20 -5.53
C ALA A 135 -35.07 -56.93 -6.18
N ALA A 136 -34.63 -55.66 -6.09
CA ALA A 136 -33.27 -55.29 -6.33
C ALA A 136 -32.47 -55.58 -5.03
N GLN A 137 -31.49 -56.46 -5.13
CA GLN A 137 -30.51 -56.62 -4.05
C GLN A 137 -29.91 -55.28 -3.66
N PRO A 138 -29.65 -54.99 -2.36
CA PRO A 138 -29.07 -53.74 -1.96
C PRO A 138 -27.71 -53.62 -2.65
N ALA A 139 -27.55 -52.61 -3.49
CA ALA A 139 -26.27 -52.23 -4.05
C ALA A 139 -25.31 -52.01 -2.85
N LYS A 140 -24.20 -52.71 -2.84
CA LYS A 140 -23.12 -52.46 -1.88
C LYS A 140 -22.85 -50.98 -1.89
N ALA A 141 -23.04 -50.33 -0.74
CA ALA A 141 -22.68 -48.94 -0.57
C ALA A 141 -21.23 -48.74 -1.04
N ALA A 142 -21.01 -47.80 -1.93
CA ALA A 142 -19.67 -47.43 -2.34
C ALA A 142 -18.83 -47.15 -1.08
N PRO A 143 -17.59 -47.63 -0.99
CA PRO A 143 -16.75 -47.37 0.15
C PRO A 143 -16.68 -45.85 0.38
N ALA A 144 -16.80 -45.43 1.64
CA ALA A 144 -16.66 -44.01 1.99
C ALA A 144 -15.33 -43.49 1.42
N PRO A 145 -15.29 -42.30 0.83
CA PRO A 145 -14.06 -41.76 0.25
C PRO A 145 -12.98 -41.69 1.31
N ASP A 146 -11.77 -42.06 0.97
CA ASP A 146 -10.59 -41.97 1.85
C ASP A 146 -10.49 -40.52 2.38
N PRO A 147 -10.47 -40.31 3.72
CA PRO A 147 -10.40 -38.98 4.30
C PRO A 147 -9.21 -38.14 3.81
N LYS A 148 -8.06 -38.79 3.51
CA LYS A 148 -6.88 -38.13 2.94
C LYS A 148 -7.15 -37.68 1.50
N ALA A 149 -7.76 -38.49 0.68
CA ALA A 149 -8.13 -38.13 -0.69
C ALA A 149 -9.18 -37.02 -0.73
N ALA A 150 -10.14 -36.99 0.21
CA ALA A 150 -11.12 -35.93 0.35
C ALA A 150 -10.47 -34.59 0.76
N LYS A 151 -9.53 -34.62 1.71
CA LYS A 151 -8.76 -33.43 2.16
C LYS A 151 -7.93 -32.87 1.00
N GLU A 152 -7.22 -33.72 0.26
CA GLU A 152 -6.40 -33.27 -0.87
C GLU A 152 -7.26 -32.71 -2.02
N LYS A 153 -8.41 -33.32 -2.30
CA LYS A 153 -9.37 -32.78 -3.28
C LYS A 153 -9.88 -31.38 -2.87
N LYS A 154 -10.18 -31.17 -1.58
CA LYS A 154 -10.59 -29.86 -1.04
C LYS A 154 -9.45 -28.85 -1.20
N ARG A 155 -8.22 -29.23 -0.80
CA ARG A 155 -7.02 -28.39 -0.95
C ARG A 155 -6.84 -27.91 -2.39
N LYS A 156 -6.84 -28.85 -3.36
CA LYS A 156 -6.70 -28.51 -4.80
C LYS A 156 -7.81 -27.56 -5.26
N LYS A 157 -9.06 -27.80 -4.87
CA LYS A 157 -10.16 -26.92 -5.21
C LYS A 157 -9.95 -25.50 -4.65
N THR A 158 -9.50 -25.38 -3.41
CA THR A 158 -9.25 -24.07 -2.79
C THR A 158 -8.10 -23.35 -3.50
N ILE A 159 -7.01 -24.05 -3.88
CA ILE A 159 -5.90 -23.46 -4.65
C ILE A 159 -6.40 -22.93 -6.02
N GLU A 160 -7.25 -23.66 -6.72
CA GLU A 160 -7.84 -23.17 -7.98
C GLU A 160 -8.71 -21.94 -7.76
N THR A 161 -9.45 -21.85 -6.66
CA THR A 161 -10.21 -20.66 -6.28
C THR A 161 -9.27 -19.47 -6.00
N ILE A 162 -8.16 -19.70 -5.28
CA ILE A 162 -7.12 -18.69 -5.01
C ILE A 162 -6.53 -18.16 -6.33
N ILE A 163 -6.16 -19.05 -7.26
CA ILE A 163 -5.61 -18.65 -8.56
C ILE A 163 -6.61 -17.77 -9.32
N SER A 164 -7.88 -18.20 -9.40
CA SER A 164 -8.93 -17.45 -10.10
C SER A 164 -9.19 -16.08 -9.45
N ARG A 165 -9.31 -16.05 -8.13
CA ARG A 165 -9.53 -14.82 -7.34
C ARG A 165 -8.37 -13.85 -7.53
N PHE A 166 -7.15 -14.30 -7.27
CA PHE A 166 -5.96 -13.45 -7.38
C PHE A 166 -5.77 -12.91 -8.80
N THR A 167 -5.85 -13.75 -9.84
CA THR A 167 -5.69 -13.27 -11.22
C THR A 167 -6.77 -12.27 -11.63
N THR A 168 -7.98 -12.37 -11.07
CA THR A 168 -9.06 -11.40 -11.29
C THR A 168 -8.74 -10.07 -10.61
N TYR A 169 -8.27 -10.08 -9.36
CA TYR A 169 -7.90 -8.87 -8.63
C TYR A 169 -6.67 -8.20 -9.23
N ALA A 170 -5.63 -8.98 -9.56
CA ALA A 170 -4.39 -8.49 -10.14
C ALA A 170 -4.58 -7.76 -11.48
N ALA A 171 -5.55 -8.18 -12.29
CA ALA A 171 -5.84 -7.57 -13.59
C ALA A 171 -6.43 -6.14 -13.50
N ILE A 172 -6.79 -5.65 -12.30
CA ILE A 172 -7.33 -4.30 -12.08
C ILE A 172 -6.20 -3.38 -11.66
N ASN A 173 -5.99 -2.27 -12.39
CA ASN A 173 -4.98 -1.27 -12.02
C ASN A 173 -5.49 -0.36 -10.88
N THR A 174 -5.13 -0.67 -9.65
CA THR A 174 -5.55 0.08 -8.47
C THR A 174 -4.53 1.11 -8.00
N GLN A 175 -3.66 1.59 -8.88
CA GLN A 175 -2.72 2.66 -8.55
C GLN A 175 -3.45 3.93 -8.13
N PRO A 176 -3.05 4.59 -7.02
CA PRO A 176 -3.55 5.91 -6.69
C PRO A 176 -3.09 6.94 -7.74
N TRP A 177 -3.95 7.96 -7.99
CA TRP A 177 -3.63 9.00 -8.98
C TRP A 177 -2.77 10.13 -8.40
N ASP A 178 -2.51 10.13 -7.10
CA ASP A 178 -1.86 11.23 -6.39
C ASP A 178 -0.60 10.80 -5.66
N SER A 179 0.17 11.80 -5.24
CA SER A 179 1.41 11.62 -4.51
C SER A 179 1.20 11.80 -3.00
N TYR A 180 2.21 11.45 -2.20
CA TYR A 180 2.27 11.58 -0.75
C TYR A 180 1.94 12.98 -0.19
N ASP A 181 1.96 14.02 -1.00
CA ASP A 181 1.81 15.42 -0.57
C ASP A 181 0.41 16.01 -0.79
N SER A 182 -0.58 15.20 -1.27
CA SER A 182 -1.94 15.68 -1.50
C SER A 182 -2.72 15.88 -0.20
N THR A 183 -3.56 16.92 -0.19
CA THR A 183 -4.54 17.16 0.89
C THR A 183 -5.83 16.37 0.69
N GLU A 184 -6.07 15.85 -0.51
CA GLU A 184 -7.21 15.00 -0.85
C GLU A 184 -6.84 13.52 -0.68
N PHE A 185 -7.81 12.70 -0.30
CA PHE A 185 -7.60 11.25 -0.27
C PHE A 185 -7.91 10.70 -1.67
N PRO A 186 -6.90 10.22 -2.40
CA PRO A 186 -7.09 9.82 -3.79
C PRO A 186 -7.80 8.47 -3.87
N ILE A 187 -8.86 8.40 -4.66
CA ILE A 187 -9.51 7.15 -5.05
C ILE A 187 -9.69 7.15 -6.57
N THR A 188 -9.22 6.11 -7.22
CA THR A 188 -9.41 5.90 -8.66
C THR A 188 -10.65 5.05 -8.92
N LEU A 189 -11.19 5.12 -10.14
CA LEU A 189 -12.31 4.27 -10.54
C LEU A 189 -11.97 2.77 -10.48
N ASP A 190 -10.71 2.40 -10.69
CA ASP A 190 -10.28 1.01 -10.61
C ASP A 190 -10.08 0.54 -9.16
N GLN A 191 -9.70 1.44 -8.23
CA GLN A 191 -9.75 1.15 -6.80
C GLN A 191 -11.20 0.90 -6.33
N GLU A 192 -12.14 1.76 -6.75
CA GLU A 192 -13.57 1.57 -6.49
C GLU A 192 -14.06 0.22 -7.05
N LYS A 193 -13.68 -0.11 -8.30
CA LYS A 193 -14.06 -1.36 -8.95
C LYS A 193 -13.56 -2.61 -8.21
N LEU A 194 -12.33 -2.58 -7.67
CA LEU A 194 -11.83 -3.71 -6.87
C LEU A 194 -12.58 -3.81 -5.55
N ALA A 195 -12.86 -2.68 -4.89
CA ALA A 195 -13.64 -2.66 -3.65
C ALA A 195 -15.06 -3.21 -3.86
N GLU A 196 -15.74 -2.82 -4.96
CA GLU A 196 -17.04 -3.38 -5.35
C GLU A 196 -16.99 -4.89 -5.58
N LEU A 197 -15.97 -5.35 -6.28
CA LEU A 197 -15.78 -6.77 -6.57
C LEU A 197 -15.58 -7.59 -5.29
N ILE A 198 -14.75 -7.12 -4.36
CA ILE A 198 -14.52 -7.78 -3.06
C ILE A 198 -15.80 -7.76 -2.22
N GLU A 199 -16.51 -6.62 -2.16
CA GLU A 199 -17.79 -6.51 -1.45
C GLU A 199 -18.81 -7.51 -2.00
N GLU A 200 -18.98 -7.57 -3.34
CA GLU A 200 -19.92 -8.49 -3.98
C GLU A 200 -19.55 -9.96 -3.71
N GLU A 201 -18.27 -10.31 -3.80
CA GLU A 201 -17.81 -11.67 -3.51
C GLU A 201 -18.06 -12.06 -2.05
N LEU A 202 -17.77 -11.17 -1.10
CA LEU A 202 -18.02 -11.39 0.32
C LEU A 202 -19.53 -11.55 0.62
N ARG A 203 -20.38 -10.71 0.03
CA ARG A 203 -21.84 -10.84 0.16
C ARG A 203 -22.35 -12.17 -0.39
N ASN A 204 -21.79 -12.63 -1.51
CA ASN A 204 -22.13 -13.93 -2.09
C ASN A 204 -21.67 -15.10 -1.21
N ILE A 205 -20.45 -15.04 -0.63
CA ILE A 205 -19.93 -16.03 0.33
C ILE A 205 -20.79 -16.06 1.59
N GLY A 206 -21.27 -14.91 2.06
CA GLY A 206 -22.03 -14.73 3.28
C GLY A 206 -23.56 -14.86 3.14
N ALA A 207 -24.10 -15.13 1.93
CA ALA A 207 -25.54 -14.97 1.61
C ALA A 207 -26.50 -15.70 2.57
N ASP A 208 -26.08 -16.85 3.14
CA ASP A 208 -26.87 -17.62 4.11
C ASP A 208 -26.11 -17.83 5.44
N LYS A 209 -25.22 -16.91 5.81
CA LYS A 209 -24.31 -17.04 6.95
C LYS A 209 -24.22 -15.72 7.71
N ASP A 210 -23.69 -15.79 8.93
CA ASP A 210 -23.48 -14.62 9.78
C ASP A 210 -22.21 -13.86 9.33
N LEU A 211 -22.31 -13.10 8.23
CA LEU A 211 -21.27 -12.22 7.73
C LEU A 211 -21.86 -10.83 7.49
N ILE A 212 -21.30 -9.84 8.17
CA ILE A 212 -21.66 -8.43 7.99
C ILE A 212 -20.63 -7.81 7.07
N VAL A 213 -21.07 -7.19 5.96
CA VAL A 213 -20.17 -6.56 4.97
C VAL A 213 -20.60 -5.12 4.76
N ASN A 214 -19.65 -4.20 4.90
CA ASN A 214 -19.82 -2.77 4.68
C ASN A 214 -18.73 -2.25 3.74
N ARG A 215 -19.06 -1.24 2.93
CA ARG A 215 -18.09 -0.47 2.14
C ARG A 215 -18.26 0.99 2.49
N SER A 216 -17.15 1.67 2.83
CA SER A 216 -17.16 3.09 3.17
C SER A 216 -17.20 3.98 1.94
N GLU A 217 -17.44 5.27 2.13
CA GLU A 217 -17.36 6.27 1.05
C GLU A 217 -15.96 6.39 0.45
N TYR A 218 -14.93 6.04 1.23
CA TYR A 218 -13.52 6.02 0.80
C TYR A 218 -13.09 4.66 0.24
N GLN A 219 -14.04 3.78 -0.08
CA GLN A 219 -13.83 2.49 -0.73
C GLN A 219 -13.04 1.47 0.10
N TYR A 220 -12.98 1.63 1.43
CA TYR A 220 -12.55 0.54 2.31
C TYR A 220 -13.68 -0.49 2.40
N VAL A 221 -13.32 -1.77 2.39
CA VAL A 221 -14.28 -2.86 2.61
C VAL A 221 -14.03 -3.47 3.97
N TYR A 222 -15.09 -3.55 4.77
CA TYR A 222 -15.10 -4.13 6.12
C TYR A 222 -15.97 -5.37 6.12
N ALA A 223 -15.47 -6.47 6.69
CA ALA A 223 -16.25 -7.67 6.88
C ALA A 223 -16.12 -8.16 8.32
N THR A 224 -17.22 -8.53 8.95
CA THR A 224 -17.23 -9.02 10.33
C THR A 224 -17.96 -10.35 10.42
N ILE A 225 -17.31 -11.35 11.01
CA ILE A 225 -17.93 -12.60 11.45
C ILE A 225 -18.13 -12.48 12.96
N PRO A 226 -19.40 -12.40 13.45
CA PRO A 226 -19.67 -12.28 14.88
C PRO A 226 -19.17 -13.46 15.69
N ALA A 227 -18.78 -13.22 16.93
CA ALA A 227 -18.29 -14.22 17.86
C ALA A 227 -19.24 -15.42 17.98
N ASN A 228 -18.68 -16.62 17.99
CA ASN A 228 -19.43 -17.86 18.29
C ASN A 228 -19.01 -18.50 19.62
N CYS A 229 -18.13 -17.82 20.38
CA CYS A 229 -17.65 -18.28 21.68
C CYS A 229 -17.37 -17.06 22.58
N GLU A 230 -17.91 -17.07 23.79
CA GLU A 230 -17.69 -16.00 24.78
C GLU A 230 -16.27 -16.07 25.36
N GLY A 231 -15.72 -14.90 25.72
CA GLY A 231 -14.43 -14.77 26.38
C GLY A 231 -13.20 -14.97 25.47
N VAL A 232 -13.40 -15.12 24.16
CA VAL A 232 -12.33 -15.18 23.18
C VAL A 232 -12.03 -13.76 22.69
N PRO A 233 -10.76 -13.31 22.65
CA PRO A 233 -10.39 -12.00 22.14
C PRO A 233 -10.88 -11.77 20.69
N SER A 234 -11.29 -10.55 20.40
CA SER A 234 -11.59 -10.11 19.04
C SER A 234 -10.31 -9.96 18.21
N MET A 235 -10.40 -10.23 16.91
CA MET A 235 -9.25 -10.16 16.01
C MET A 235 -9.58 -9.36 14.76
N MET A 236 -8.63 -8.56 14.27
CA MET A 236 -8.71 -7.89 12.99
C MET A 236 -7.55 -8.33 12.09
N PHE A 237 -7.88 -8.72 10.87
CA PHE A 237 -6.94 -9.02 9.80
C PHE A 237 -7.07 -7.95 8.72
N MET A 238 -5.94 -7.50 8.18
CA MET A 238 -5.89 -6.42 7.19
C MET A 238 -5.07 -6.81 5.98
N ALA A 239 -5.42 -6.22 4.83
CA ALA A 239 -4.70 -6.24 3.57
C ALA A 239 -5.05 -4.98 2.77
N HIS A 240 -4.17 -4.50 1.88
CA HIS A 240 -4.49 -3.34 1.07
C HIS A 240 -4.84 -3.70 -0.37
N MET A 241 -5.66 -2.85 -1.00
CA MET A 241 -6.21 -3.06 -2.34
C MET A 241 -5.46 -2.29 -3.42
N ASP A 242 -4.80 -1.19 -3.05
CA ASP A 242 -4.00 -0.39 -3.98
C ASP A 242 -2.71 -1.10 -4.38
N ILE A 243 -2.04 -0.59 -5.38
CA ILE A 243 -0.72 -1.02 -5.83
C ILE A 243 0.16 0.20 -6.01
N THR A 244 1.47 0.02 -5.85
CA THR A 244 2.44 1.11 -5.88
C THR A 244 2.40 1.93 -7.18
N PRO A 245 2.50 3.27 -7.11
CA PRO A 245 2.71 4.10 -8.28
C PRO A 245 4.16 4.11 -8.79
N GLU A 246 5.09 3.44 -8.11
CA GLU A 246 6.52 3.44 -8.44
C GLU A 246 6.86 2.60 -9.68
N CYS A 247 5.98 1.66 -10.05
CA CYS A 247 6.14 0.80 -11.21
C CYS A 247 4.92 0.90 -12.14
N VAL A 248 5.04 0.49 -13.40
CA VAL A 248 3.93 0.50 -14.36
C VAL A 248 2.87 -0.51 -13.95
N GLY A 249 1.63 -0.05 -13.76
CA GLY A 249 0.46 -0.86 -13.41
C GLY A 249 -0.67 -0.83 -14.45
N GLU A 250 -0.44 -0.27 -15.66
CA GLU A 250 -1.45 -0.24 -16.74
C GLU A 250 -1.44 -1.57 -17.52
N ASP A 251 -2.63 -2.13 -17.79
CA ASP A 251 -2.82 -3.36 -18.58
C ASP A 251 -2.15 -4.61 -18.00
N ILE A 252 -2.20 -4.79 -16.67
CA ILE A 252 -1.64 -5.95 -15.98
C ILE A 252 -2.25 -7.24 -16.55
N THR A 253 -1.39 -8.14 -17.02
CA THR A 253 -1.78 -9.45 -17.55
C THR A 253 -1.16 -10.56 -16.71
N PRO A 254 -1.90 -11.15 -15.74
CA PRO A 254 -1.41 -12.25 -14.93
C PRO A 254 -1.20 -13.53 -15.77
N ILE A 255 -0.05 -14.19 -15.59
CA ILE A 255 0.32 -15.43 -16.26
C ILE A 255 0.52 -16.54 -15.23
N VAL A 256 -0.19 -17.67 -15.41
CA VAL A 256 -0.15 -18.80 -14.49
C VAL A 256 0.79 -19.88 -15.01
N HIS A 257 1.89 -20.12 -14.29
CA HIS A 257 2.88 -21.14 -14.55
C HIS A 257 2.65 -22.35 -13.63
N ARG A 258 1.99 -23.39 -14.15
CA ARG A 258 1.67 -24.59 -13.36
C ARG A 258 2.82 -25.59 -13.33
N ASN A 259 2.97 -26.30 -12.20
CA ASN A 259 4.01 -27.32 -12.00
C ASN A 259 5.40 -26.75 -12.30
N TYR A 260 5.73 -25.63 -11.68
CA TYR A 260 7.03 -24.97 -11.87
C TYR A 260 8.19 -25.98 -11.72
N ASP A 261 9.08 -26.01 -12.69
CA ASP A 261 10.15 -27.02 -12.80
C ASP A 261 11.44 -26.67 -12.03
N GLY A 262 11.54 -25.45 -11.49
CA GLY A 262 12.72 -24.96 -10.77
C GLY A 262 13.71 -24.18 -11.63
N GLY A 263 13.44 -24.00 -12.93
CA GLY A 263 14.29 -23.24 -13.84
C GLY A 263 13.93 -21.77 -13.95
N ASP A 264 14.56 -21.10 -14.90
CA ASP A 264 14.26 -19.70 -15.23
C ASP A 264 12.89 -19.57 -15.91
N ILE A 265 12.15 -18.53 -15.57
CA ILE A 265 10.89 -18.17 -16.22
C ILE A 265 11.15 -16.98 -17.16
N LEU A 266 11.09 -17.23 -18.47
CA LEU A 266 11.17 -16.16 -19.47
C LEU A 266 9.79 -15.53 -19.66
N LEU A 267 9.66 -14.26 -19.30
CA LEU A 267 8.42 -13.50 -19.43
C LEU A 267 8.27 -12.91 -20.85
N PRO A 268 7.03 -12.71 -21.34
CA PRO A 268 6.76 -12.20 -22.70
C PRO A 268 7.46 -10.89 -23.05
N ALA A 269 7.67 -9.98 -22.10
CA ALA A 269 8.39 -8.73 -22.31
C ALA A 269 9.92 -8.93 -22.51
N GLY A 270 10.42 -10.17 -22.43
CA GLY A 270 11.82 -10.49 -22.69
C GLY A 270 12.72 -10.38 -21.44
N ILE A 271 12.15 -10.24 -20.25
CA ILE A 271 12.89 -10.34 -18.99
C ILE A 271 12.83 -11.77 -18.44
N THR A 272 13.83 -12.14 -17.65
CA THR A 272 13.92 -13.47 -17.06
C THR A 272 13.83 -13.37 -15.54
N LEU A 273 12.86 -14.06 -14.96
CA LEU A 273 12.78 -14.28 -13.52
C LEU A 273 13.53 -15.58 -13.19
N SER A 274 14.61 -15.49 -12.41
CA SER A 274 15.51 -16.61 -12.16
C SER A 274 15.70 -16.86 -10.67
N PRO A 275 15.71 -18.14 -10.21
CA PRO A 275 16.02 -18.47 -8.83
C PRO A 275 17.45 -18.09 -8.41
N GLN A 276 18.31 -17.72 -9.36
CA GLN A 276 19.67 -17.26 -9.11
C GLN A 276 19.79 -15.75 -8.86
N THR A 277 18.70 -15.00 -9.03
CA THR A 277 18.64 -13.55 -8.79
C THR A 277 18.00 -13.24 -7.43
N PRO A 278 18.27 -12.07 -6.83
CA PRO A 278 17.58 -11.65 -5.61
C PRO A 278 16.06 -11.67 -5.73
N GLN A 279 15.51 -11.26 -6.88
CA GLN A 279 14.07 -11.20 -7.15
C GLN A 279 13.41 -12.59 -7.21
N GLY A 280 14.14 -13.60 -7.65
CA GLY A 280 13.63 -14.98 -7.77
C GLY A 280 14.16 -15.95 -6.71
N LYS A 281 14.88 -15.48 -5.68
CA LYS A 281 15.53 -16.35 -4.66
C LYS A 281 14.59 -17.40 -4.04
N HIS A 282 13.32 -17.06 -3.83
CA HIS A 282 12.33 -17.97 -3.22
C HIS A 282 11.70 -18.94 -4.20
N LEU A 283 11.89 -18.80 -5.52
CA LEU A 283 11.41 -19.77 -6.53
C LEU A 283 11.96 -21.18 -6.28
N ALA A 284 13.17 -21.31 -5.74
CA ALA A 284 13.75 -22.61 -5.40
C ALA A 284 12.87 -23.43 -4.44
N ASN A 285 12.03 -22.80 -3.62
CA ASN A 285 11.10 -23.43 -2.69
C ASN A 285 9.73 -23.75 -3.33
N CYS A 286 9.55 -23.38 -4.60
CA CYS A 286 8.27 -23.47 -5.31
C CYS A 286 8.23 -24.55 -6.39
N VAL A 287 9.23 -25.44 -6.47
CA VAL A 287 9.25 -26.54 -7.45
C VAL A 287 8.00 -27.41 -7.28
N GLY A 288 7.31 -27.66 -8.39
CA GLY A 288 6.04 -28.40 -8.43
C GLY A 288 4.80 -27.61 -8.04
N LYS A 289 4.95 -26.34 -7.64
CA LYS A 289 3.86 -25.42 -7.29
C LYS A 289 3.43 -24.57 -8.51
N THR A 290 2.45 -23.72 -8.29
CA THR A 290 1.91 -22.81 -9.30
C THR A 290 2.43 -21.39 -9.03
N ILE A 291 3.23 -20.86 -9.95
CA ILE A 291 3.73 -19.49 -9.92
C ILE A 291 2.82 -18.60 -10.75
N ILE A 292 2.58 -17.38 -10.31
CA ILE A 292 1.85 -16.35 -11.07
C ILE A 292 2.76 -15.13 -11.21
N THR A 293 2.89 -14.62 -12.44
CA THR A 293 3.70 -13.45 -12.80
C THR A 293 2.88 -12.48 -13.62
N SER A 294 3.36 -11.26 -13.83
CA SER A 294 2.91 -10.44 -14.97
C SER A 294 3.57 -10.92 -16.27
N ASP A 295 3.32 -10.22 -17.36
CA ASP A 295 4.02 -10.44 -18.63
C ASP A 295 5.45 -9.85 -18.63
N GLY A 296 5.86 -9.19 -17.56
CA GLY A 296 7.15 -8.52 -17.40
C GLY A 296 7.21 -7.10 -17.95
N SER A 297 6.11 -6.55 -18.47
CA SER A 297 6.01 -5.14 -18.87
C SER A 297 5.45 -4.25 -17.75
N THR A 298 4.78 -4.86 -16.77
CA THR A 298 4.16 -4.22 -15.61
C THR A 298 4.55 -4.94 -14.33
N LEU A 299 4.30 -4.31 -13.16
CA LEU A 299 4.19 -5.06 -11.92
C LEU A 299 3.01 -6.07 -12.00
N LEU A 300 2.88 -6.98 -11.04
CA LEU A 300 1.77 -7.93 -10.95
C LEU A 300 0.64 -7.44 -10.04
N GLY A 301 0.97 -6.66 -9.01
CA GLY A 301 0.08 -6.29 -7.92
C GLY A 301 -0.10 -7.43 -6.93
N ALA A 302 0.92 -8.25 -6.72
CA ALA A 302 0.94 -9.24 -5.65
C ALA A 302 0.94 -8.56 -4.29
N ASP A 303 1.63 -7.45 -4.18
CA ASP A 303 1.56 -6.45 -3.14
C ASP A 303 0.32 -5.56 -3.37
N ASP A 304 -0.79 -5.59 -2.55
CA ASP A 304 -1.08 -6.67 -1.60
C ASP A 304 -2.41 -7.35 -1.93
N LYS A 305 -2.68 -7.57 -3.25
CA LYS A 305 -3.87 -8.34 -3.66
C LYS A 305 -3.74 -9.84 -3.32
N THR A 306 -2.53 -10.30 -2.96
CA THR A 306 -2.33 -11.62 -2.35
C THR A 306 -2.94 -11.67 -0.96
N GLY A 307 -2.69 -10.68 -0.11
CA GLY A 307 -3.33 -10.52 1.18
C GLY A 307 -4.86 -10.43 1.06
N CYS A 308 -5.35 -9.60 0.14
CA CYS A 308 -6.79 -9.55 -0.16
C CYS A 308 -7.36 -10.94 -0.53
N THR A 309 -6.65 -11.70 -1.38
CA THR A 309 -7.03 -13.05 -1.78
C THR A 309 -7.03 -14.03 -0.60
N ILE A 310 -6.03 -13.94 0.26
CA ILE A 310 -5.92 -14.74 1.48
C ILE A 310 -7.09 -14.44 2.40
N LEU A 311 -7.40 -13.17 2.68
CA LEU A 311 -8.45 -12.78 3.62
C LEU A 311 -9.84 -13.21 3.13
N VAL A 312 -10.18 -13.01 1.85
CA VAL A 312 -11.46 -13.49 1.29
C VAL A 312 -11.57 -15.02 1.35
N THR A 313 -10.46 -15.74 1.09
CA THR A 313 -10.42 -17.21 1.19
C THR A 313 -10.49 -17.68 2.66
N LEU A 314 -9.91 -16.94 3.58
CA LEU A 314 -9.98 -17.21 5.02
C LEU A 314 -11.42 -17.05 5.52
N ILE A 315 -12.11 -15.97 5.17
CA ILE A 315 -13.52 -15.75 5.47
C ILE A 315 -14.37 -16.92 4.97
N GLU A 316 -14.21 -17.30 3.70
CA GLU A 316 -14.91 -18.46 3.13
C GLU A 316 -14.61 -19.76 3.89
N THR A 317 -13.36 -19.96 4.31
CA THR A 317 -12.92 -21.14 5.06
C THR A 317 -13.55 -21.19 6.45
N ILE A 318 -13.56 -20.07 7.19
CA ILE A 318 -14.14 -19.95 8.53
C ILE A 318 -15.66 -20.19 8.49
N LEU A 319 -16.36 -19.51 7.60
CA LEU A 319 -17.82 -19.64 7.45
C LEU A 319 -18.27 -21.07 7.08
N ASN A 320 -17.37 -21.89 6.51
CA ASN A 320 -17.61 -23.29 6.21
C ASN A 320 -17.12 -24.26 7.31
N ASP A 321 -16.48 -23.76 8.37
CA ASP A 321 -16.00 -24.58 9.50
C ASP A 321 -16.78 -24.29 10.78
N LYS A 322 -17.93 -24.93 10.91
CA LYS A 322 -18.81 -24.77 12.10
C LYS A 322 -18.18 -25.21 13.44
N LYS A 323 -17.01 -25.84 13.42
CA LYS A 323 -16.33 -26.30 14.62
C LYS A 323 -15.31 -25.31 15.15
N LEU A 324 -14.84 -24.40 14.29
CA LEU A 324 -13.90 -23.36 14.68
C LEU A 324 -14.56 -22.42 15.67
N LYS A 325 -13.95 -22.27 16.86
CA LYS A 325 -14.34 -21.29 17.87
C LYS A 325 -13.57 -20.01 17.66
N HIS A 326 -14.23 -18.87 17.87
CA HIS A 326 -13.63 -17.55 17.72
C HIS A 326 -14.43 -16.47 18.44
N GLY A 327 -13.78 -15.37 18.83
CA GLY A 327 -14.39 -14.09 19.15
C GLY A 327 -14.85 -13.37 17.87
N ASP A 328 -15.11 -12.08 17.96
CA ASP A 328 -15.43 -11.30 16.75
C ASP A 328 -14.21 -11.27 15.83
N LEU A 329 -14.43 -11.54 14.54
CA LEU A 329 -13.39 -11.52 13.52
C LEU A 329 -13.71 -10.41 12.53
N HIS A 330 -12.85 -9.42 12.48
CA HIS A 330 -12.91 -8.29 11.56
C HIS A 330 -11.90 -8.45 10.45
N PHE A 331 -12.26 -8.08 9.24
CA PHE A 331 -11.41 -8.10 8.06
C PHE A 331 -11.51 -6.74 7.38
N VAL A 332 -10.38 -6.10 7.12
CA VAL A 332 -10.32 -4.78 6.53
C VAL A 332 -9.49 -4.83 5.26
N PHE A 333 -10.07 -4.37 4.17
CA PHE A 333 -9.42 -4.17 2.89
C PHE A 333 -9.24 -2.66 2.72
N SER A 334 -8.01 -2.18 2.94
CA SER A 334 -7.68 -0.75 2.96
C SER A 334 -7.32 -0.21 1.59
N GLN A 335 -7.19 1.12 1.49
CA GLN A 335 -6.76 1.83 0.30
C GLN A 335 -5.54 2.69 0.62
N ASN A 336 -4.71 2.92 -0.40
CA ASN A 336 -3.61 3.88 -0.37
C ASN A 336 -2.53 3.59 0.69
N GLU A 337 -2.27 2.29 0.95
CA GLU A 337 -1.17 1.86 1.81
C GLU A 337 0.17 2.23 1.18
N ASP A 338 0.38 1.86 -0.08
CA ASP A 338 1.61 2.07 -0.86
C ASP A 338 2.04 3.55 -1.00
N ILE A 339 1.13 4.47 -0.71
CA ILE A 339 1.43 5.89 -0.58
C ILE A 339 1.40 6.39 0.88
N GLY A 340 1.40 5.47 1.85
CA GLY A 340 1.52 5.77 3.28
C GLY A 340 0.26 6.37 3.89
N ARG A 341 -0.94 6.08 3.38
CA ARG A 341 -2.20 6.74 3.77
C ARG A 341 -3.30 5.78 4.20
N ALA A 342 -2.99 4.50 4.44
CA ALA A 342 -3.99 3.49 4.81
C ALA A 342 -4.79 3.80 6.08
N ALA A 343 -4.28 4.63 6.98
CA ALA A 343 -4.98 5.03 8.20
C ALA A 343 -5.76 6.36 8.07
N ASP A 344 -5.67 7.06 6.93
CA ASP A 344 -6.24 8.41 6.82
C ASP A 344 -7.77 8.43 6.84
N ARG A 345 -8.40 7.37 6.32
CA ARG A 345 -9.85 7.23 6.19
C ARG A 345 -10.37 5.91 6.76
N PHE A 346 -9.62 5.36 7.71
CA PHE A 346 -10.10 4.21 8.48
C PHE A 346 -11.26 4.64 9.38
N GLU A 347 -12.35 3.86 9.37
CA GLU A 347 -13.60 4.18 10.05
C GLU A 347 -13.93 3.07 11.06
N GLU A 348 -13.67 3.35 12.36
CA GLU A 348 -13.88 2.41 13.47
C GLU A 348 -15.37 2.04 13.66
N GLU A 349 -16.29 2.85 13.16
CA GLU A 349 -17.74 2.62 13.28
C GLU A 349 -18.22 1.35 12.57
N TYR A 350 -17.41 0.82 11.63
CA TYR A 350 -17.69 -0.46 10.97
C TYR A 350 -17.19 -1.68 11.77
N LEU A 351 -16.50 -1.44 12.88
CA LEU A 351 -16.06 -2.45 13.83
C LEU A 351 -16.87 -2.28 15.12
N ASP A 352 -17.16 -3.35 15.81
CA ASP A 352 -17.83 -3.29 17.12
C ASP A 352 -16.81 -3.02 18.23
N GLY A 353 -16.22 -1.82 18.21
CA GLY A 353 -15.16 -1.39 19.10
C GLY A 353 -13.75 -1.65 18.55
N GLN A 354 -12.73 -1.35 19.39
CA GLN A 354 -11.34 -1.58 19.02
C GLN A 354 -10.98 -3.07 19.17
N PRO A 355 -10.48 -3.75 18.12
CA PRO A 355 -10.07 -5.15 18.18
C PRO A 355 -8.98 -5.39 19.23
N ASP A 356 -9.02 -6.54 19.93
CA ASP A 356 -7.98 -6.92 20.88
C ASP A 356 -6.66 -7.29 20.22
N ILE A 357 -6.74 -7.96 19.08
CA ILE A 357 -5.61 -8.46 18.28
C ILE A 357 -5.71 -7.90 16.88
N VAL A 358 -4.62 -7.35 16.38
CA VAL A 358 -4.49 -6.85 15.01
C VAL A 358 -3.40 -7.64 14.30
N ILE A 359 -3.63 -8.02 13.05
CA ILE A 359 -2.69 -8.76 12.20
C ILE A 359 -2.78 -8.18 10.79
N ASP A 360 -1.66 -7.75 10.26
CA ASP A 360 -1.50 -7.36 8.86
C ASP A 360 -1.08 -8.56 8.01
N VAL A 361 -1.53 -8.65 6.76
CA VAL A 361 -1.18 -9.75 5.85
C VAL A 361 -0.61 -9.14 4.58
N ASP A 362 0.63 -8.67 4.69
CA ASP A 362 1.30 -7.82 3.69
C ASP A 362 2.83 -8.03 3.69
N GLY A 363 3.29 -9.21 4.12
CA GLY A 363 4.71 -9.52 4.23
C GLY A 363 5.28 -10.23 3.01
N ASP A 364 6.60 -10.10 2.79
CA ASP A 364 7.37 -10.60 1.65
C ASP A 364 8.18 -11.89 1.92
N ASP A 365 8.34 -12.30 3.20
CA ASP A 365 9.20 -13.43 3.59
C ASP A 365 8.40 -14.64 4.06
N PRO A 366 8.41 -15.77 3.32
CA PRO A 366 7.67 -16.99 3.69
C PRO A 366 8.18 -17.68 4.97
N THR A 367 9.33 -17.24 5.51
CA THR A 367 9.96 -17.86 6.70
C THR A 367 9.96 -16.95 7.91
N ALA A 368 9.46 -15.74 7.78
CA ALA A 368 9.46 -14.73 8.84
C ALA A 368 8.13 -13.97 8.90
N PHE A 369 7.93 -13.25 9.98
CA PHE A 369 6.86 -12.27 10.14
C PHE A 369 7.37 -11.07 10.94
N SER A 370 6.91 -9.88 10.61
CA SER A 370 7.35 -8.65 11.27
C SER A 370 6.63 -8.50 12.60
N VAL A 371 7.38 -8.22 13.67
CA VAL A 371 6.84 -8.05 15.05
C VAL A 371 7.11 -6.66 15.60
N GLU A 372 7.91 -5.89 14.91
CA GLU A 372 8.24 -4.50 15.23
C GLU A 372 8.74 -3.79 13.98
N ASN A 373 8.55 -2.50 13.95
CA ASN A 373 8.97 -1.64 12.86
C ASN A 373 9.50 -0.31 13.41
N PHE A 374 10.09 0.52 12.56
CA PHE A 374 10.42 1.89 12.95
C PHE A 374 9.17 2.64 13.42
N THR A 375 9.33 3.51 14.43
CA THR A 375 8.48 4.69 14.54
C THR A 375 8.97 5.71 13.51
N ALA A 376 8.04 6.26 12.75
CA ALA A 376 8.30 7.21 11.67
C ALA A 376 7.67 8.56 11.96
N VAL A 377 8.53 9.59 12.02
CA VAL A 377 8.11 10.96 12.27
C VAL A 377 8.62 11.85 11.16
N GLY A 378 7.76 12.74 10.65
CA GLY A 378 8.12 13.82 9.74
C GLY A 378 8.12 15.16 10.47
N ARG A 379 9.06 16.04 10.14
CA ARG A 379 9.11 17.42 10.60
C ARG A 379 9.70 18.32 9.54
N ASN A 380 9.09 19.47 9.33
CA ASN A 380 9.59 20.47 8.42
C ASN A 380 10.27 21.62 9.18
N TYR A 381 11.30 22.19 8.58
CA TYR A 381 11.95 23.40 9.05
C TYR A 381 11.90 24.44 7.95
N ILE A 382 11.45 25.64 8.29
CA ILE A 382 11.34 26.77 7.36
C ILE A 382 12.38 27.82 7.77
N PHE A 383 13.22 28.17 6.80
CA PHE A 383 14.28 29.17 6.97
C PHE A 383 13.84 30.45 6.28
N HIS A 384 13.56 31.50 7.08
CA HIS A 384 13.14 32.80 6.59
C HIS A 384 14.33 33.75 6.54
N GLY A 385 14.74 34.10 5.35
CA GLY A 385 15.83 35.02 5.10
C GLY A 385 15.37 36.32 4.48
N LYS A 386 16.34 37.19 4.20
CA LYS A 386 16.09 38.51 3.58
C LYS A 386 17.04 38.74 2.45
N ASN A 387 16.51 38.99 1.24
CA ASN A 387 17.29 39.35 0.09
C ASN A 387 17.93 40.74 0.26
N ALA A 388 19.18 40.86 -0.15
CA ALA A 388 19.90 42.10 -0.29
C ALA A 388 20.98 41.96 -1.36
N HIS A 389 21.49 43.07 -1.88
CA HIS A 389 22.61 43.02 -2.80
C HIS A 389 23.83 42.37 -2.10
N PRO A 390 24.38 41.25 -2.56
CA PRO A 390 25.40 40.47 -1.84
C PRO A 390 26.66 41.29 -1.47
N GLY A 391 27.08 42.22 -2.34
CA GLY A 391 28.22 43.13 -2.08
C GLY A 391 28.00 44.07 -0.90
N ASN A 392 26.77 44.33 -0.52
CA ASN A 392 26.38 45.16 0.62
C ASN A 392 25.67 44.37 1.72
N GLY A 393 25.78 43.06 1.71
CA GLY A 393 25.05 42.14 2.59
C GLY A 393 25.22 42.46 4.07
N PHE A 394 26.43 42.82 4.49
CA PHE A 394 26.72 43.22 5.87
C PHE A 394 25.90 44.45 6.31
N TYR A 395 25.85 45.48 5.48
CA TYR A 395 25.13 46.72 5.81
C TYR A 395 23.62 46.59 5.71
N ASN A 396 23.14 45.67 4.85
CA ASN A 396 21.70 45.47 4.58
C ASN A 396 21.12 44.29 5.36
N GLN A 397 21.88 43.72 6.30
CA GLN A 397 21.43 42.58 7.12
C GLN A 397 20.91 41.40 6.23
N TYR A 398 21.73 41.02 5.23
CA TYR A 398 21.39 39.93 4.33
C TYR A 398 21.23 38.61 5.08
N GLY A 399 20.05 38.00 4.99
CA GLY A 399 19.73 36.72 5.57
C GLY A 399 19.69 35.66 4.49
N ASP A 400 20.78 34.91 4.29
CA ASP A 400 20.89 33.85 3.30
C ASP A 400 20.25 32.57 3.85
N ALA A 401 18.95 32.37 3.53
CA ALA A 401 18.17 31.23 4.00
C ALA A 401 18.65 29.90 3.42
N LEU A 402 19.14 29.87 2.16
CA LEU A 402 19.66 28.65 1.55
C LEU A 402 20.95 28.19 2.24
N THR A 403 21.88 29.12 2.48
CA THR A 403 23.14 28.79 3.17
C THR A 403 22.88 28.38 4.62
N ALA A 404 21.94 29.02 5.31
CA ALA A 404 21.52 28.65 6.66
C ALA A 404 20.91 27.24 6.70
N ALA A 405 20.00 26.91 5.77
CA ALA A 405 19.42 25.56 5.64
C ALA A 405 20.50 24.51 5.37
N SER A 406 21.46 24.80 4.51
CA SER A 406 22.58 23.91 4.22
C SER A 406 23.51 23.72 5.43
N TYR A 407 23.75 24.80 6.20
CA TYR A 407 24.53 24.75 7.44
C TYR A 407 23.81 23.91 8.51
N PHE A 408 22.50 24.07 8.67
CA PHE A 408 21.68 23.27 9.57
C PHE A 408 21.86 21.77 9.30
N ILE A 409 21.71 21.35 8.04
CA ILE A 409 21.92 19.95 7.63
C ILE A 409 23.34 19.50 7.95
N GLY A 410 24.33 20.34 7.71
CA GLY A 410 25.73 20.06 7.97
C GLY A 410 26.12 19.96 9.45
N GLN A 411 25.26 20.36 10.39
CA GLN A 411 25.45 20.16 11.84
C GLN A 411 25.04 18.77 12.31
N LEU A 412 24.27 18.02 11.51
CA LEU A 412 23.82 16.68 11.90
C LEU A 412 24.98 15.69 11.79
N PRO A 413 25.17 14.83 12.81
CA PRO A 413 26.25 13.83 12.78
C PRO A 413 26.12 12.87 11.59
N PRO A 414 27.17 12.61 10.81
CA PRO A 414 27.11 11.72 9.65
C PRO A 414 26.64 10.29 9.97
N GLU A 415 26.88 9.82 11.18
CA GLU A 415 26.44 8.51 11.68
C GLU A 415 24.92 8.40 11.83
N THR A 416 24.22 9.51 11.89
CA THR A 416 22.74 9.53 11.91
C THR A 416 22.11 9.50 10.52
N HIS A 417 22.91 9.52 9.46
CA HIS A 417 22.41 9.49 8.09
C HIS A 417 21.91 8.08 7.72
N PRO A 418 20.86 7.92 6.88
CA PRO A 418 20.34 6.62 6.46
C PRO A 418 21.38 5.66 5.88
N SER A 419 22.42 6.17 5.19
CA SER A 419 23.49 5.35 4.61
C SER A 419 24.46 4.78 5.66
N ALA A 420 24.47 5.29 6.88
CA ALA A 420 25.26 4.79 7.99
C ALA A 420 24.48 3.87 8.93
N SER A 421 23.14 3.89 8.84
CA SER A 421 22.22 3.16 9.71
C SER A 421 21.93 1.75 9.21
N LYS A 422 21.98 0.75 10.09
CA LYS A 422 21.73 -0.66 9.79
C LYS A 422 20.96 -1.34 10.93
N GLY A 423 20.32 -2.48 10.63
CA GLY A 423 19.58 -3.25 11.61
C GLY A 423 18.53 -2.38 12.32
N LYS A 424 18.60 -2.28 13.64
CA LYS A 424 17.71 -1.46 14.48
C LYS A 424 18.21 -0.03 14.73
N GLU A 425 19.34 0.35 14.17
CA GLU A 425 19.84 1.74 14.28
C GLU A 425 18.88 2.68 13.57
N GLY A 426 18.46 3.74 14.25
CA GLY A 426 17.62 4.80 13.70
C GLY A 426 18.40 5.77 12.81
N TYR A 427 17.72 6.76 12.24
CA TYR A 427 18.36 7.78 11.42
C TYR A 427 17.57 9.11 11.36
N ILE A 428 18.28 10.17 10.99
CA ILE A 428 17.75 11.47 10.60
C ILE A 428 17.99 11.64 9.10
N HIS A 429 16.93 11.89 8.34
CA HIS A 429 17.02 12.07 6.89
C HIS A 429 16.44 13.43 6.46
N CYS A 430 17.32 14.39 6.19
CA CYS A 430 16.96 15.61 5.48
C CYS A 430 16.85 15.28 3.99
N TYR A 431 15.65 14.98 3.50
CA TYR A 431 15.45 14.42 2.16
C TYR A 431 15.07 15.44 1.09
N SER A 432 14.76 16.67 1.50
CA SER A 432 14.41 17.74 0.57
C SER A 432 14.83 19.09 1.11
N VAL A 433 15.38 19.93 0.24
CA VAL A 433 15.56 21.37 0.44
C VAL A 433 14.97 22.05 -0.78
N SER A 434 13.95 22.87 -0.58
CA SER A 434 13.27 23.55 -1.68
C SER A 434 12.95 25.00 -1.32
N PRO A 435 13.01 25.94 -2.29
CA PRO A 435 12.49 27.29 -2.05
C PRO A 435 10.98 27.22 -1.87
N LEU A 436 10.46 27.97 -0.90
CA LEU A 436 9.04 28.29 -0.81
C LEU A 436 8.80 29.51 -1.70
N VAL A 437 8.27 29.28 -2.90
CA VAL A 437 7.90 30.38 -3.81
C VAL A 437 6.47 30.78 -3.45
N ASP A 438 6.33 31.85 -2.66
CA ASP A 438 5.07 32.56 -2.56
C ASP A 438 4.99 33.56 -3.73
N VAL A 439 3.96 33.42 -4.56
CA VAL A 439 3.76 34.27 -5.76
C VAL A 439 3.54 35.74 -5.38
N ASP A 440 3.14 35.99 -4.12
CA ASP A 440 2.92 37.33 -3.54
C ASP A 440 4.04 37.76 -2.58
N ALA A 441 5.14 36.97 -2.48
CA ALA A 441 6.25 37.32 -1.61
C ALA A 441 6.88 38.63 -2.10
N ASP A 442 7.14 39.53 -1.15
CA ASP A 442 8.02 40.67 -1.37
C ASP A 442 9.37 40.12 -1.91
N ASP A 443 9.85 40.60 -3.05
CA ASP A 443 11.14 40.23 -3.65
C ASP A 443 12.33 40.34 -2.67
N THR A 444 12.12 40.93 -1.50
CA THR A 444 13.09 41.02 -0.42
C THR A 444 13.13 39.83 0.50
N GLN A 445 12.20 38.85 0.39
CA GLN A 445 12.16 37.67 1.24
C GLN A 445 12.73 36.44 0.51
N GLN A 446 13.43 35.60 1.29
CA GLN A 446 13.88 34.26 0.87
C GLN A 446 13.32 33.25 1.85
N GLU A 447 12.66 32.21 1.36
CA GLU A 447 12.19 31.13 2.21
C GLU A 447 12.62 29.79 1.64
N TYR A 448 13.18 28.93 2.52
CA TYR A 448 13.58 27.59 2.16
C TYR A 448 12.98 26.59 3.14
N LEU A 449 12.37 25.54 2.60
CA LEU A 449 11.82 24.40 3.33
C LEU A 449 12.82 23.27 3.36
N VAL A 450 13.15 22.78 4.55
CA VAL A 450 13.89 21.52 4.75
C VAL A 450 12.91 20.49 5.29
N LYS A 451 12.68 19.42 4.53
CA LYS A 451 11.86 18.29 4.98
C LYS A 451 12.74 17.25 5.65
N VAL A 452 12.38 16.85 6.87
CA VAL A 452 13.15 15.91 7.71
C VAL A 452 12.29 14.71 8.06
N ARG A 453 12.87 13.51 8.00
CA ARG A 453 12.30 12.25 8.50
C ARG A 453 13.17 11.70 9.63
N LEU A 454 12.53 11.28 10.71
CA LEU A 454 13.13 10.51 11.78
C LEU A 454 12.62 9.07 11.69
N ARG A 455 13.49 8.10 11.90
CA ARG A 455 13.16 6.67 11.98
C ARG A 455 13.93 6.07 13.14
N TYR A 456 13.22 5.41 14.06
CA TYR A 456 13.83 4.81 15.24
C TYR A 456 12.96 3.66 15.76
N PHE A 457 13.61 2.65 16.37
CA PHE A 457 12.93 1.56 17.06
C PHE A 457 12.69 1.90 18.53
N ASP A 458 13.64 2.57 19.18
CA ASP A 458 13.58 2.96 20.57
C ASP A 458 13.19 4.44 20.71
N ALA A 459 12.24 4.73 21.59
CA ALA A 459 11.79 6.09 21.84
C ALA A 459 12.94 7.02 22.30
N GLN A 460 13.95 6.47 23.01
CA GLN A 460 15.12 7.22 23.46
C GLN A 460 15.98 7.69 22.29
N ASP A 461 16.10 6.89 21.22
CA ASP A 461 16.77 7.31 20.00
C ASP A 461 16.02 8.47 19.34
N GLY A 462 14.68 8.40 19.32
CA GLY A 462 13.82 9.47 18.83
C GLY A 462 14.05 10.80 19.60
N ASP A 463 14.16 10.74 20.91
CA ASP A 463 14.45 11.90 21.76
C ASP A 463 15.86 12.45 21.49
N THR A 464 16.84 11.57 21.30
CA THR A 464 18.21 11.96 20.92
C THR A 464 18.22 12.69 19.57
N PHE A 465 17.49 12.19 18.59
CA PHE A 465 17.40 12.82 17.26
C PHE A 465 16.72 14.21 17.33
N ARG A 466 15.69 14.37 18.15
CA ARG A 466 15.06 15.69 18.41
C ARG A 466 16.05 16.66 19.03
N GLN A 467 16.85 16.21 19.99
CA GLN A 467 17.88 17.04 20.61
C GLN A 467 18.94 17.48 19.58
N LEU A 468 19.41 16.60 18.70
CA LEU A 468 20.35 16.93 17.63
C LEU A 468 19.79 17.98 16.65
N LEU A 469 18.52 17.87 16.28
CA LEU A 469 17.84 18.84 15.42
C LEU A 469 17.68 20.21 16.13
N ASP A 470 17.35 20.21 17.40
CA ASP A 470 17.25 21.45 18.20
C ASP A 470 18.62 22.12 18.37
N GLU A 471 19.69 21.35 18.58
CA GLU A 471 21.05 21.88 18.65
C GLU A 471 21.50 22.44 17.29
N ALA A 472 21.23 21.73 16.19
CA ALA A 472 21.52 22.20 14.84
C ALA A 472 20.78 23.53 14.56
N SER A 473 19.52 23.66 14.98
CA SER A 473 18.74 24.90 14.85
C SER A 473 19.38 26.06 15.64
N LYS A 474 19.78 25.82 16.91
CA LYS A 474 20.42 26.83 17.76
C LYS A 474 21.77 27.27 17.19
N LEU A 475 22.60 26.33 16.71
CA LEU A 475 23.90 26.65 16.09
C LEU A 475 23.71 27.45 14.80
N THR A 476 22.71 27.10 14.01
CA THR A 476 22.39 27.80 12.76
C THR A 476 21.88 29.22 13.04
N ALA A 477 20.96 29.40 13.98
CA ALA A 477 20.45 30.73 14.37
C ALA A 477 21.60 31.63 14.89
N LYS A 478 22.57 31.05 15.59
CA LYS A 478 23.77 31.80 16.04
C LYS A 478 24.68 32.18 14.88
N ALA A 479 24.87 31.30 13.90
CA ALA A 479 25.73 31.56 12.74
C ALA A 479 25.11 32.52 11.72
N PHE A 480 23.77 32.50 11.60
CA PHE A 480 22.98 33.29 10.66
C PHE A 480 21.94 34.16 11.38
N PRO A 481 22.37 35.22 12.08
CA PRO A 481 21.49 36.00 12.97
C PRO A 481 20.36 36.77 12.25
N TYR A 482 20.39 36.84 10.93
CA TYR A 482 19.36 37.46 10.09
C TYR A 482 18.45 36.45 9.38
N VAL A 483 18.55 35.15 9.75
CA VAL A 483 17.67 34.10 9.30
C VAL A 483 16.86 33.58 10.49
N MET A 484 15.54 33.66 10.41
CA MET A 484 14.64 33.03 11.37
C MET A 484 14.41 31.58 10.97
N ILE A 485 14.30 30.68 11.95
CA ILE A 485 14.05 29.26 11.73
C ILE A 485 12.77 28.89 12.45
N ASP A 486 11.77 28.47 11.70
CA ASP A 486 10.53 27.90 12.22
C ASP A 486 10.52 26.38 12.00
N ALA A 487 9.92 25.68 12.93
CA ALA A 487 9.72 24.24 12.82
C ALA A 487 8.23 23.90 12.91
N ASP A 488 7.73 23.16 11.95
CA ASP A 488 6.36 22.64 11.99
C ASP A 488 6.19 21.65 13.16
N PRO A 489 4.97 21.46 13.65
CA PRO A 489 4.65 20.32 14.52
C PRO A 489 5.08 18.99 13.88
N GLU A 490 5.55 18.07 14.70
CA GLU A 490 5.85 16.73 14.23
C GLU A 490 4.58 16.01 13.77
N VAL A 491 4.72 15.26 12.69
CA VAL A 491 3.67 14.37 12.18
C VAL A 491 4.16 12.93 12.27
N MET A 492 3.50 12.14 13.11
CA MET A 492 3.73 10.70 13.15
C MET A 492 3.08 10.05 11.93
N GLN A 493 3.85 9.34 11.13
CA GLN A 493 3.39 8.65 9.93
C GLN A 493 2.96 7.22 10.27
N TYR A 494 3.77 6.52 11.05
CA TYR A 494 3.48 5.21 11.61
C TYR A 494 4.25 5.00 12.91
N GLU A 495 3.74 4.13 13.78
CA GLU A 495 4.31 3.82 15.08
C GLU A 495 4.88 2.39 15.11
N ASN A 496 5.83 2.13 16.00
CA ASN A 496 6.31 0.77 16.24
C ASN A 496 5.18 -0.09 16.81
N VAL A 497 4.72 -1.07 16.05
CA VAL A 497 3.59 -1.95 16.42
C VAL A 497 3.84 -2.72 17.71
N ALA A 498 5.11 -2.96 18.10
CA ALA A 498 5.45 -3.67 19.31
C ALA A 498 4.98 -2.96 20.60
N TYR A 499 4.73 -1.63 20.54
CA TYR A 499 4.31 -0.87 21.73
C TYR A 499 2.87 -1.18 22.17
N THR A 500 2.01 -1.51 21.23
CA THR A 500 0.57 -1.72 21.45
C THR A 500 0.07 -3.12 21.06
N MET A 501 0.97 -3.98 20.58
CA MET A 501 0.67 -5.35 20.19
C MET A 501 0.12 -6.19 21.36
N TYR A 502 -0.82 -7.08 21.05
CA TYR A 502 -1.38 -8.01 22.03
C TYR A 502 -0.29 -8.87 22.70
N PRO A 503 -0.24 -8.93 24.04
CA PRO A 503 0.80 -9.67 24.76
C PRO A 503 0.82 -11.16 24.41
N GLY A 504 2.00 -11.71 24.07
CA GLY A 504 2.18 -13.12 23.75
C GLY A 504 1.73 -13.54 22.33
N LEU A 505 1.26 -12.59 21.50
CA LEU A 505 0.78 -12.88 20.14
C LEU A 505 1.84 -13.58 19.28
N CYS A 506 3.10 -13.18 19.39
CA CYS A 506 4.19 -13.79 18.63
C CYS A 506 4.32 -15.30 18.88
N ASP A 507 4.24 -15.73 20.14
CA ASP A 507 4.30 -17.15 20.50
C ASP A 507 3.08 -17.93 19.98
N LEU A 508 1.90 -17.29 19.95
CA LEU A 508 0.68 -17.89 19.42
C LEU A 508 0.78 -18.09 17.91
N ILE A 509 1.34 -17.11 17.18
CA ILE A 509 1.57 -17.20 15.73
C ILE A 509 2.55 -18.33 15.42
N ILE A 510 3.70 -18.39 16.12
CA ILE A 510 4.69 -19.46 15.93
C ILE A 510 4.04 -20.82 16.16
N LYS A 511 3.32 -20.99 17.27
CA LYS A 511 2.62 -22.24 17.59
C LYS A 511 1.57 -22.62 16.56
N ALA A 512 0.84 -21.65 16.03
CA ALA A 512 -0.16 -21.87 15.00
C ALA A 512 0.47 -22.26 13.65
N ALA A 513 1.56 -21.61 13.26
CA ALA A 513 2.30 -21.93 12.04
C ALA A 513 2.93 -23.34 12.11
N GLU A 514 3.49 -23.74 13.25
CA GLU A 514 4.04 -25.08 13.46
C GLU A 514 2.99 -26.19 13.31
N LYS A 515 1.74 -25.96 13.73
CA LYS A 515 0.62 -26.89 13.50
C LYS A 515 0.37 -27.15 12.01
N GLU A 516 0.59 -26.14 11.18
CA GLU A 516 0.43 -26.21 9.72
C GLU A 516 1.73 -26.60 8.99
N GLY A 517 2.79 -26.95 9.76
CA GLY A 517 4.09 -27.36 9.20
C GLY A 517 4.94 -26.21 8.67
N VAL A 518 4.63 -24.97 9.05
CA VAL A 518 5.38 -23.76 8.68
C VAL A 518 6.25 -23.33 9.87
N LYS A 519 7.51 -23.02 9.59
CA LYS A 519 8.40 -22.43 10.58
C LYS A 519 8.52 -20.93 10.31
N LEU A 520 7.94 -20.12 11.18
CA LEU A 520 8.05 -18.66 11.14
C LEU A 520 9.03 -18.15 12.21
N THR A 521 9.79 -17.13 11.84
CA THR A 521 10.75 -16.46 12.72
C THR A 521 10.37 -14.98 12.83
N PRO A 522 10.24 -14.43 14.07
CA PRO A 522 9.99 -13.01 14.24
C PRO A 522 11.16 -12.17 13.73
N ARG A 523 10.87 -11.07 13.04
CA ARG A 523 11.87 -10.12 12.53
C ARG A 523 11.45 -8.68 12.81
N SER A 524 12.44 -7.77 12.76
CA SER A 524 12.21 -6.32 12.76
C SER A 524 12.14 -5.82 11.34
N GLU A 525 11.23 -4.89 11.05
CA GLU A 525 11.06 -4.28 9.74
C GLU A 525 11.46 -2.81 9.76
N ARG A 526 12.09 -2.32 8.68
CA ARG A 526 12.50 -0.91 8.58
C ARG A 526 11.48 -0.04 7.83
N GLY A 527 10.33 -0.61 7.47
CA GLY A 527 9.17 0.03 6.85
C GLY A 527 8.01 0.18 7.83
N GLY A 528 6.88 0.66 7.34
CA GLY A 528 5.59 0.66 8.03
C GLY A 528 4.61 -0.25 7.29
N THR A 529 3.51 -0.58 7.94
CA THR A 529 2.39 -1.36 7.39
C THR A 529 1.08 -0.68 7.75
N THR A 530 -0.06 -1.14 7.24
CA THR A 530 -1.37 -0.61 7.66
C THR A 530 -1.52 -0.64 9.17
N ALA A 531 -1.11 -1.73 9.85
CA ALA A 531 -1.17 -1.83 11.32
C ALA A 531 -0.33 -0.76 12.01
N ALA A 532 0.85 -0.43 11.48
CA ALA A 532 1.72 0.61 12.03
C ALA A 532 1.15 2.02 11.83
N MET A 533 0.49 2.27 10.70
CA MET A 533 -0.20 3.54 10.43
C MET A 533 -1.41 3.72 11.35
N LEU A 534 -2.18 2.67 11.60
CA LEU A 534 -3.30 2.66 12.54
C LEU A 534 -2.82 2.86 13.99
N ALA A 535 -1.70 2.25 14.38
CA ALA A 535 -1.09 2.45 15.69
C ALA A 535 -0.75 3.93 15.93
N ALA A 536 -0.25 4.65 14.92
CA ALA A 536 -0.01 6.09 14.99
C ALA A 536 -1.29 6.93 15.18
N LYS A 537 -2.47 6.37 14.90
CA LYS A 537 -3.78 7.01 15.13
C LYS A 537 -4.43 6.56 16.46
N GLY A 538 -3.70 5.79 17.28
CA GLY A 538 -4.17 5.33 18.59
C GLY A 538 -4.86 3.96 18.59
N GLN A 539 -4.85 3.27 17.45
CA GLN A 539 -5.29 1.87 17.38
C GLN A 539 -4.22 0.92 17.92
N LYS A 540 -4.56 -0.35 18.10
CA LYS A 540 -3.55 -1.37 18.41
C LYS A 540 -2.70 -1.68 17.21
N GLY A 541 -1.40 -1.85 17.44
CA GLY A 541 -0.48 -2.38 16.45
C GLY A 541 -0.51 -3.90 16.39
N GLY A 542 -0.01 -4.46 15.32
CA GLY A 542 0.05 -5.90 15.13
C GLY A 542 1.16 -6.33 14.19
N PRO A 543 1.52 -7.63 14.24
CA PRO A 543 2.52 -8.19 13.35
C PRO A 543 2.04 -8.21 11.90
N CYS A 544 3.00 -8.21 10.98
CA CYS A 544 2.73 -8.41 9.55
C CYS A 544 3.16 -9.82 9.14
N LEU A 545 2.19 -10.61 8.64
CA LEU A 545 2.38 -11.96 8.12
C LEU A 545 2.69 -11.93 6.63
N TYR A 546 3.39 -12.95 6.16
CA TYR A 546 3.62 -13.18 4.73
C TYR A 546 2.29 -13.27 3.96
N SER A 547 2.17 -12.51 2.87
CA SER A 547 0.97 -12.50 2.01
C SER A 547 1.14 -13.36 0.74
N GLY A 548 2.34 -13.74 0.39
CA GLY A 548 2.64 -14.46 -0.85
C GLY A 548 3.35 -13.60 -1.89
N GLN A 549 3.47 -12.30 -1.66
CA GLN A 549 4.15 -11.37 -2.55
C GLN A 549 5.65 -11.60 -2.60
N GLN A 550 6.25 -11.35 -3.75
CA GLN A 550 7.68 -11.45 -3.99
C GLN A 550 8.14 -10.44 -5.02
N ALA A 551 9.29 -9.82 -4.79
CA ALA A 551 9.90 -8.82 -5.66
C ALA A 551 8.95 -7.64 -5.94
N GLU A 552 8.25 -7.20 -4.90
CA GLU A 552 7.31 -6.09 -4.86
C GLU A 552 7.88 -4.83 -5.52
N HIS A 553 7.01 -3.90 -5.92
CA HIS A 553 7.34 -2.62 -6.55
C HIS A 553 8.21 -2.75 -7.83
N SER A 554 8.13 -3.90 -8.52
CA SER A 554 8.95 -4.15 -9.70
C SER A 554 8.24 -4.95 -10.79
N ILE A 555 8.78 -4.90 -12.02
CA ILE A 555 8.31 -5.74 -13.14
C ILE A 555 8.68 -7.22 -12.97
N TYR A 556 9.45 -7.58 -11.94
CA TYR A 556 9.80 -8.96 -11.58
C TYR A 556 8.85 -9.56 -10.55
N GLU A 557 7.80 -8.86 -10.18
CA GLU A 557 6.87 -9.27 -9.15
C GLU A 557 6.17 -10.59 -9.49
N TRP A 558 6.06 -11.47 -8.48
CA TRP A 558 5.45 -12.78 -8.62
C TRP A 558 4.86 -13.29 -7.31
N THR A 559 4.01 -14.31 -7.40
CA THR A 559 3.46 -15.02 -6.24
C THR A 559 3.32 -16.53 -6.48
N CYS A 560 3.08 -17.27 -5.39
CA CYS A 560 2.85 -18.71 -5.40
C CYS A 560 1.48 -19.06 -4.80
N ALA A 561 0.63 -19.70 -5.57
CA ALA A 561 -0.75 -20.02 -5.16
C ALA A 561 -0.81 -20.97 -3.94
N GLU A 562 0.11 -21.93 -3.86
CA GLU A 562 0.19 -22.86 -2.74
C GLU A 562 0.69 -22.18 -1.46
N ASP A 563 1.50 -21.12 -1.58
CA ASP A 563 1.96 -20.33 -0.43
C ASP A 563 0.81 -19.45 0.11
N MET A 564 0.02 -18.80 -0.76
CA MET A 564 -1.22 -18.14 -0.35
C MET A 564 -2.16 -19.10 0.39
N TYR A 565 -2.38 -20.32 -0.15
CA TYR A 565 -3.18 -21.35 0.53
C TYR A 565 -2.60 -21.68 1.91
N GLN A 566 -1.28 -21.83 2.02
CA GLN A 566 -0.61 -22.13 3.28
C GLN A 566 -0.87 -21.04 4.31
N MET A 567 -0.84 -19.77 3.89
CA MET A 567 -1.11 -18.64 4.78
C MET A 567 -2.58 -18.54 5.20
N VAL A 568 -3.53 -18.92 4.34
CA VAL A 568 -4.94 -19.10 4.76
C VAL A 568 -5.04 -20.11 5.90
N MET A 569 -4.30 -21.22 5.82
CA MET A 569 -4.32 -22.25 6.87
C MET A 569 -3.63 -21.79 8.14
N VAL A 570 -2.52 -21.06 8.04
CA VAL A 570 -1.83 -20.45 9.18
C VAL A 570 -2.72 -19.44 9.89
N ALA A 571 -3.36 -18.52 9.16
CA ALA A 571 -4.26 -17.53 9.73
C ALA A 571 -5.47 -18.19 10.43
N ARG A 572 -6.07 -19.24 9.81
CA ARG A 572 -7.10 -20.04 10.46
C ARG A 572 -6.58 -20.71 11.75
N SER A 573 -5.36 -21.25 11.72
CA SER A 573 -4.74 -21.89 12.90
C SER A 573 -4.40 -20.88 14.01
N ILE A 574 -4.11 -19.63 13.68
CA ILE A 574 -3.94 -18.53 14.65
C ILE A 574 -5.27 -18.29 15.38
N ILE A 575 -6.38 -18.15 14.66
CA ILE A 575 -7.72 -17.97 15.23
C ILE A 575 -8.04 -19.13 16.20
N GLU A 576 -7.83 -20.38 15.75
CA GLU A 576 -8.04 -21.56 16.58
C GLU A 576 -7.13 -21.59 17.81
N THR A 577 -5.89 -21.13 17.68
CA THR A 577 -4.91 -21.11 18.79
C THR A 577 -5.27 -20.05 19.82
N VAL A 578 -5.72 -18.89 19.41
CA VAL A 578 -6.24 -17.82 20.28
C VAL A 578 -7.50 -18.30 21.03
N ALA A 579 -8.43 -18.95 20.34
CA ALA A 579 -9.66 -19.44 20.97
C ALA A 579 -9.45 -20.60 21.98
N ASN A 580 -8.28 -21.24 21.98
CA ASN A 580 -7.94 -22.33 22.87
C ASN A 580 -6.94 -21.92 23.99
N GLN A 581 -6.77 -20.61 24.23
CA GLN A 581 -6.05 -20.11 25.39
C GLN A 581 -6.88 -20.29 26.68
#